data_b598391ecb7b2c53f50c5ff1387b5ab3
#
_entry.id   b598391ecb7b2c53f50c5ff1387b5ab3
#
_cell.length_a   1.000
_cell.length_b   1.000
_cell.length_c   1.000
_cell.angle_alpha   90.00
_cell.angle_beta   90.00
_cell.angle_gamma   90.00
#
_symmetry.space_group_name_H-M   'P 1'
#
loop_
_entity.id
_entity.type
_entity.pdbx_description
1 polymer ?
#
loop_
_entity_poly.entity_id
_entity_poly.type
_entity_poly.pdbx_seq_one_letter_code
_entity_poly.pdbx_strand_id
1 'polypeptide(L)'
;MDAATSFGCASKGPDPLWRYLTEHDPKYERKKKLKISGRELASVPTQIFSLDQLQVLEMSPERESCLRYRMELLPQEISRLRNLTCLYVDSNNLKKIPAEIGTLSHLERLTLSNNNLSSLPPEMGALQRLHSLHLANNSLTELPSPLCQLRSLTFLDVSDNKIGTIPSSIRQLEKLETLLLLFNSLDSLPEDVCLLRNLRTLWLGNNHLQSLPTSFGELVNLDWGYNYCSCNFEGNPLESPPPEVCSRGPEEIKDYFLSFHRTQRH
;
A
#
# COMPACT_ATOMS: atom_id res chain seq x y z
N MET A 1 -63.22 -22.65 -26.36
CA MET A 1 -62.33 -21.89 -27.27
C MET A 1 -61.55 -20.99 -26.37
N ASP A 2 -60.47 -21.54 -25.84
CA ASP A 2 -59.65 -20.90 -24.83
C ASP A 2 -58.40 -20.34 -25.48
N ALA A 3 -58.24 -19.03 -25.43
CA ALA A 3 -57.03 -18.35 -25.86
C ALA A 3 -56.07 -18.23 -24.66
N ALA A 4 -55.10 -19.13 -24.59
CA ALA A 4 -53.99 -19.05 -23.65
C ALA A 4 -53.06 -17.93 -24.07
N THR A 5 -53.10 -16.81 -23.36
CA THR A 5 -52.09 -15.74 -23.45
C THR A 5 -50.80 -16.20 -22.77
N SER A 6 -49.79 -16.54 -23.56
CA SER A 6 -48.42 -16.80 -23.10
C SER A 6 -47.79 -15.46 -22.71
N PHE A 7 -47.62 -15.25 -21.42
CA PHE A 7 -46.74 -14.20 -20.94
C PHE A 7 -45.29 -14.58 -21.24
N GLY A 8 -44.75 -14.00 -22.28
CA GLY A 8 -43.31 -14.03 -22.56
C GLY A 8 -42.55 -13.36 -21.45
N CYS A 9 -41.78 -14.15 -20.69
CA CYS A 9 -40.77 -13.66 -19.78
C CYS A 9 -39.65 -13.01 -20.64
N ALA A 10 -39.75 -11.70 -20.80
CA ALA A 10 -38.65 -10.93 -21.39
C ALA A 10 -37.46 -11.04 -20.42
N SER A 11 -36.46 -11.82 -20.83
CA SER A 11 -35.16 -11.82 -20.19
C SER A 11 -34.63 -10.37 -20.22
N LYS A 12 -34.71 -9.68 -19.10
CA LYS A 12 -34.00 -8.41 -18.94
C LYS A 12 -32.52 -8.73 -19.16
N GLY A 13 -31.96 -8.23 -20.25
CA GLY A 13 -30.51 -8.21 -20.46
C GLY A 13 -29.82 -7.56 -19.27
N PRO A 14 -28.55 -7.87 -19.03
CA PRO A 14 -27.83 -7.31 -17.88
C PRO A 14 -27.97 -5.78 -17.89
N ASP A 15 -28.35 -5.23 -16.74
CA ASP A 15 -28.47 -3.78 -16.57
C ASP A 15 -27.17 -3.11 -17.05
N PRO A 16 -27.22 -2.09 -17.88
CA PRO A 16 -26.02 -1.48 -18.42
C PRO A 16 -25.21 -0.86 -17.28
N LEU A 17 -23.95 -1.28 -17.14
CA LEU A 17 -23.02 -0.91 -16.06
C LEU A 17 -22.84 0.60 -15.89
N TRP A 18 -23.09 1.41 -16.94
CA TRP A 18 -23.04 2.87 -16.83
C TRP A 18 -24.00 3.46 -15.78
N ARG A 19 -25.05 2.73 -15.37
CA ARG A 19 -25.97 3.13 -14.29
C ARG A 19 -25.28 3.14 -12.92
N TYR A 20 -24.18 2.45 -12.74
CA TYR A 20 -23.41 2.38 -11.51
C TYR A 20 -22.27 3.41 -11.46
N LEU A 21 -22.05 4.16 -12.55
CA LEU A 21 -21.05 5.22 -12.58
C LEU A 21 -21.52 6.41 -11.75
N THR A 22 -20.81 6.69 -10.67
CA THR A 22 -21.05 7.85 -9.82
C THR A 22 -20.13 8.98 -10.24
N GLU A 23 -20.68 10.08 -10.75
CA GLU A 23 -19.90 11.25 -11.19
C GLU A 23 -19.76 12.32 -10.10
N HIS A 24 -20.46 12.19 -8.98
CA HIS A 24 -20.60 13.23 -7.95
C HIS A 24 -20.20 12.77 -6.55
N ASP A 25 -19.17 11.90 -6.43
CA ASP A 25 -18.61 11.59 -5.12
C ASP A 25 -17.73 12.77 -4.66
N PRO A 26 -18.09 13.47 -3.56
CA PRO A 26 -17.33 14.64 -3.06
C PRO A 26 -15.88 14.31 -2.76
N LYS A 27 -15.57 13.04 -2.44
CA LYS A 27 -14.23 12.56 -2.13
C LYS A 27 -13.31 12.52 -3.36
N TYR A 28 -13.89 12.43 -4.57
CA TYR A 28 -13.13 12.19 -5.80
C TYR A 28 -13.27 13.31 -6.84
N GLU A 29 -13.68 14.52 -6.44
CA GLU A 29 -13.64 15.73 -7.27
C GLU A 29 -14.12 15.55 -8.72
N ARG A 30 -15.32 15.02 -8.92
CA ARG A 30 -15.95 14.75 -10.24
C ARG A 30 -15.30 13.61 -11.05
N LYS A 31 -14.43 12.80 -10.45
CA LYS A 31 -13.90 11.60 -11.13
C LYS A 31 -15.00 10.56 -11.36
N LYS A 32 -14.95 9.89 -12.50
CA LYS A 32 -15.87 8.79 -12.82
C LYS A 32 -15.51 7.57 -11.99
N LYS A 33 -16.41 7.18 -11.11
CA LYS A 33 -16.24 6.10 -10.14
C LYS A 33 -17.21 4.95 -10.42
N LEU A 34 -16.70 3.73 -10.29
CA LEU A 34 -17.48 2.50 -10.22
C LEU A 34 -17.16 1.77 -8.92
N LYS A 35 -18.20 1.24 -8.26
CA LYS A 35 -18.06 0.38 -7.10
C LYS A 35 -18.67 -0.99 -7.40
N ILE A 36 -17.89 -2.05 -7.19
CA ILE A 36 -18.30 -3.45 -7.25
C ILE A 36 -18.30 -4.00 -5.82
N SER A 37 -19.39 -4.61 -5.41
CA SER A 37 -19.55 -5.13 -4.05
C SER A 37 -20.39 -6.40 -4.00
N GLY A 38 -20.45 -7.05 -2.83
CA GLY A 38 -21.29 -8.22 -2.61
C GLY A 38 -20.92 -9.39 -3.54
N ARG A 39 -21.91 -10.04 -4.11
CA ARG A 39 -21.73 -11.25 -4.94
C ARG A 39 -20.90 -11.02 -6.20
N GLU A 40 -20.89 -9.81 -6.73
CA GLU A 40 -20.16 -9.45 -7.95
C GLU A 40 -18.64 -9.50 -7.73
N LEU A 41 -18.15 -9.37 -6.47
CA LEU A 41 -16.73 -9.54 -6.16
C LEU A 41 -16.24 -10.98 -6.39
N ALA A 42 -17.09 -11.98 -6.20
CA ALA A 42 -16.70 -13.37 -6.45
C ALA A 42 -16.57 -13.69 -7.94
N SER A 43 -17.25 -12.92 -8.80
CA SER A 43 -17.19 -13.05 -10.26
C SER A 43 -17.39 -11.68 -10.90
N VAL A 44 -16.30 -10.93 -11.00
CA VAL A 44 -16.31 -9.56 -11.53
C VAL A 44 -16.79 -9.55 -12.98
N PRO A 45 -17.85 -8.77 -13.30
CA PRO A 45 -18.35 -8.69 -14.65
C PRO A 45 -17.32 -8.14 -15.62
N THR A 46 -17.00 -8.88 -16.68
CA THR A 46 -15.95 -8.48 -17.65
C THR A 46 -16.27 -7.19 -18.40
N GLN A 47 -17.55 -6.85 -18.48
CA GLN A 47 -18.05 -5.63 -19.14
C GLN A 47 -17.50 -4.34 -18.50
N ILE A 48 -17.14 -4.35 -17.19
CA ILE A 48 -16.58 -3.17 -16.54
C ILE A 48 -15.29 -2.72 -17.19
N PHE A 49 -14.51 -3.66 -17.76
CA PHE A 49 -13.23 -3.36 -18.39
C PHE A 49 -13.36 -2.70 -19.78
N SER A 50 -14.58 -2.50 -20.27
CA SER A 50 -14.87 -1.68 -21.45
C SER A 50 -15.13 -0.20 -21.12
N LEU A 51 -15.18 0.15 -19.82
CA LEU A 51 -15.39 1.52 -19.36
C LEU A 51 -14.09 2.31 -19.35
N ASP A 52 -13.56 2.60 -20.51
CA ASP A 52 -12.26 3.27 -20.73
C ASP A 52 -12.13 4.63 -20.04
N GLN A 53 -13.26 5.32 -19.80
CA GLN A 53 -13.32 6.60 -19.11
C GLN A 53 -13.27 6.49 -17.58
N LEU A 54 -13.25 5.27 -17.01
CA LEU A 54 -13.26 5.05 -15.56
C LEU A 54 -11.96 5.55 -14.93
N GLN A 55 -12.09 6.31 -13.84
CA GLN A 55 -10.95 6.90 -13.12
C GLN A 55 -10.78 6.32 -11.71
N VAL A 56 -11.86 5.87 -11.09
CA VAL A 56 -11.86 5.26 -9.75
C VAL A 56 -12.61 3.94 -9.79
N LEU A 57 -11.93 2.87 -9.42
CA LEU A 57 -12.54 1.55 -9.28
C LEU A 57 -12.38 1.05 -7.85
N GLU A 58 -13.51 0.79 -7.20
CA GLU A 58 -13.57 0.24 -5.86
C GLU A 58 -14.15 -1.17 -5.90
N MET A 59 -13.34 -2.15 -5.52
CA MET A 59 -13.67 -3.58 -5.50
C MET A 59 -13.35 -4.18 -4.13
N SER A 60 -13.79 -3.55 -3.07
CA SER A 60 -13.59 -3.99 -1.69
C SER A 60 -14.92 -4.36 -1.04
N PRO A 61 -14.97 -5.41 -0.19
CA PRO A 61 -16.18 -5.75 0.57
C PRO A 61 -16.58 -4.59 1.50
N GLU A 62 -17.89 -4.26 1.52
CA GLU A 62 -18.39 -3.12 2.30
C GLU A 62 -18.51 -3.40 3.80
N ARG A 63 -18.77 -4.68 4.18
CA ARG A 63 -19.05 -5.09 5.56
C ARG A 63 -18.53 -6.49 5.82
N GLU A 64 -18.34 -6.84 7.08
CA GLU A 64 -17.92 -8.18 7.49
C GLU A 64 -18.86 -9.28 6.95
N SER A 65 -20.16 -9.03 6.89
CA SER A 65 -21.13 -9.97 6.30
C SER A 65 -20.89 -10.26 4.81
N CYS A 66 -20.17 -9.40 4.11
CA CYS A 66 -19.83 -9.54 2.69
C CYS A 66 -18.49 -10.25 2.47
N LEU A 67 -17.74 -10.59 3.52
CA LEU A 67 -16.42 -11.23 3.41
C LEU A 67 -16.46 -12.63 2.78
N ARG A 68 -17.63 -13.26 2.67
CA ARG A 68 -17.82 -14.51 1.92
C ARG A 68 -17.76 -14.31 0.40
N TYR A 69 -17.92 -13.07 -0.08
CA TYR A 69 -17.81 -12.70 -1.48
C TYR A 69 -16.51 -11.92 -1.68
N ARG A 70 -15.41 -12.63 -1.84
CA ARG A 70 -14.09 -12.05 -2.03
C ARG A 70 -13.55 -12.40 -3.40
N MET A 71 -12.81 -11.50 -3.98
CA MET A 71 -12.08 -11.73 -5.20
C MET A 71 -10.81 -12.55 -4.90
N GLU A 72 -10.59 -13.62 -5.64
CA GLU A 72 -9.38 -14.43 -5.53
C GLU A 72 -8.31 -14.02 -6.55
N LEU A 73 -8.72 -13.47 -7.67
CA LEU A 73 -7.86 -13.04 -8.76
C LEU A 73 -8.29 -11.65 -9.25
N LEU A 74 -7.34 -10.75 -9.40
CA LEU A 74 -7.56 -9.51 -10.14
C LEU A 74 -7.42 -9.82 -11.63
N PRO A 75 -8.47 -9.57 -12.46
CA PRO A 75 -8.43 -9.89 -13.88
C PRO A 75 -7.37 -9.11 -14.64
N GLN A 76 -6.72 -9.76 -15.61
CA GLN A 76 -5.71 -9.11 -16.48
C GLN A 76 -6.31 -7.98 -17.33
N GLU A 77 -7.60 -8.05 -17.60
CA GLU A 77 -8.38 -7.03 -18.30
C GLU A 77 -8.37 -5.67 -17.60
N ILE A 78 -7.91 -5.60 -16.34
CA ILE A 78 -7.67 -4.32 -15.63
C ILE A 78 -6.81 -3.37 -16.47
N SER A 79 -5.92 -3.91 -17.29
CA SER A 79 -5.05 -3.15 -18.22
C SER A 79 -5.81 -2.30 -19.23
N ARG A 80 -7.07 -2.59 -19.50
CA ARG A 80 -7.93 -1.81 -20.41
C ARG A 80 -8.37 -0.49 -19.79
N LEU A 81 -8.39 -0.38 -18.46
CA LEU A 81 -8.82 0.82 -17.74
C LEU A 81 -7.68 1.85 -17.63
N ARG A 82 -7.20 2.33 -18.76
CA ARG A 82 -5.99 3.16 -18.88
C ARG A 82 -6.07 4.53 -18.19
N ASN A 83 -7.29 5.03 -17.95
CA ASN A 83 -7.51 6.31 -17.28
C ASN A 83 -7.67 6.18 -15.77
N LEU A 84 -7.49 4.97 -15.22
CA LEU A 84 -7.64 4.71 -13.81
C LEU A 84 -6.57 5.47 -13.01
N THR A 85 -7.04 6.25 -12.03
CA THR A 85 -6.19 7.00 -11.09
C THR A 85 -6.20 6.39 -9.70
N CYS A 86 -7.32 5.78 -9.30
CA CYS A 86 -7.45 5.12 -8.00
C CYS A 86 -8.03 3.71 -8.17
N LEU A 87 -7.37 2.74 -7.56
CA LEU A 87 -7.81 1.35 -7.51
C LEU A 87 -7.82 0.84 -6.07
N TYR A 88 -8.99 0.46 -5.58
CA TYR A 88 -9.20 -0.06 -4.22
C TYR A 88 -9.61 -1.52 -4.30
N VAL A 89 -8.78 -2.41 -3.76
CA VAL A 89 -8.97 -3.87 -3.82
C VAL A 89 -8.71 -4.51 -2.46
N ASP A 90 -8.92 -3.74 -1.40
CA ASP A 90 -8.71 -4.20 -0.03
C ASP A 90 -9.66 -5.31 0.39
N SER A 91 -9.23 -6.09 1.38
CA SER A 91 -10.07 -7.08 2.06
C SER A 91 -10.63 -8.17 1.15
N ASN A 92 -9.90 -8.50 0.10
CA ASN A 92 -10.15 -9.63 -0.78
C ASN A 92 -9.29 -10.85 -0.39
N ASN A 93 -9.20 -11.82 -1.28
CA ASN A 93 -8.44 -13.06 -1.07
C ASN A 93 -7.32 -13.22 -2.12
N LEU A 94 -6.76 -12.09 -2.56
CA LEU A 94 -5.78 -12.06 -3.63
C LEU A 94 -4.46 -12.68 -3.17
N LYS A 95 -3.97 -13.64 -3.93
CA LYS A 95 -2.66 -14.26 -3.74
C LYS A 95 -1.59 -13.66 -4.63
N LYS A 96 -2.01 -13.08 -5.75
CA LYS A 96 -1.14 -12.46 -6.77
C LYS A 96 -1.81 -11.25 -7.41
N ILE A 97 -1.00 -10.35 -7.90
CA ILE A 97 -1.41 -9.24 -8.75
C ILE A 97 -0.89 -9.51 -10.16
N PRO A 98 -1.72 -9.33 -11.21
CA PRO A 98 -1.27 -9.55 -12.59
C PRO A 98 -0.22 -8.52 -13.02
N ALA A 99 0.71 -8.92 -13.88
CA ALA A 99 1.75 -8.05 -14.42
C ALA A 99 1.17 -6.82 -15.17
N GLU A 100 0.00 -6.99 -15.75
CA GLU A 100 -0.76 -5.98 -16.47
C GLU A 100 -1.09 -4.74 -15.62
N ILE A 101 -1.02 -4.84 -14.28
CA ILE A 101 -1.16 -3.68 -13.38
C ILE A 101 -0.17 -2.56 -13.74
N GLY A 102 1.04 -2.92 -14.19
CA GLY A 102 2.09 -1.98 -14.57
C GLY A 102 1.74 -1.09 -15.77
N THR A 103 0.71 -1.44 -16.53
CA THR A 103 0.24 -0.65 -17.69
C THR A 103 -0.64 0.55 -17.30
N LEU A 104 -1.08 0.61 -16.03
CA LEU A 104 -1.95 1.68 -15.53
C LEU A 104 -1.14 2.95 -15.21
N SER A 105 -0.61 3.59 -16.26
CA SER A 105 0.35 4.71 -16.15
C SER A 105 -0.18 5.96 -15.45
N HIS A 106 -1.51 6.10 -15.31
CA HIS A 106 -2.15 7.20 -14.60
C HIS A 106 -2.50 6.89 -13.13
N LEU A 107 -2.17 5.68 -12.66
CA LEU A 107 -2.53 5.26 -11.32
C LEU A 107 -1.74 6.08 -10.27
N GLU A 108 -2.48 6.73 -9.40
CA GLU A 108 -1.97 7.58 -8.32
C GLU A 108 -2.12 6.93 -6.94
N ARG A 109 -3.17 6.13 -6.75
CA ARG A 109 -3.47 5.42 -5.50
C ARG A 109 -3.84 3.97 -5.77
N LEU A 110 -3.18 3.07 -5.04
CA LEU A 110 -3.46 1.63 -5.06
C LEU A 110 -3.56 1.10 -3.64
N THR A 111 -4.68 0.47 -3.33
CA THR A 111 -4.88 -0.17 -2.03
C THR A 111 -5.14 -1.67 -2.19
N LEU A 112 -4.31 -2.45 -1.52
CA LEU A 112 -4.27 -3.92 -1.57
C LEU A 112 -4.18 -4.52 -0.16
N SER A 113 -4.51 -3.74 0.87
CA SER A 113 -4.45 -4.20 2.25
C SER A 113 -5.43 -5.34 2.52
N ASN A 114 -5.15 -6.15 3.53
CA ASN A 114 -6.00 -7.28 3.92
C ASN A 114 -6.24 -8.27 2.77
N ASN A 115 -5.17 -8.75 2.16
CA ASN A 115 -5.15 -9.79 1.15
C ASN A 115 -4.16 -10.91 1.56
N ASN A 116 -3.84 -11.83 0.65
CA ASN A 116 -2.91 -12.94 0.88
C ASN A 116 -1.68 -12.85 -0.03
N LEU A 117 -1.23 -11.62 -0.33
CA LEU A 117 -0.12 -11.39 -1.24
C LEU A 117 1.20 -11.79 -0.59
N SER A 118 1.95 -12.69 -1.22
CA SER A 118 3.31 -13.07 -0.81
C SER A 118 4.40 -12.44 -1.68
N SER A 119 4.03 -11.89 -2.83
CA SER A 119 4.92 -11.20 -3.77
C SER A 119 4.14 -10.22 -4.63
N LEU A 120 4.85 -9.33 -5.30
CA LEU A 120 4.30 -8.37 -6.26
C LEU A 120 5.01 -8.52 -7.60
N PRO A 121 4.31 -8.28 -8.72
CA PRO A 121 4.94 -8.35 -10.04
C PRO A 121 5.96 -7.21 -10.21
N PRO A 122 7.11 -7.47 -10.84
CA PRO A 122 8.14 -6.43 -11.09
C PRO A 122 7.62 -5.26 -11.93
N GLU A 123 6.61 -5.49 -12.76
CA GLU A 123 5.96 -4.49 -13.60
C GLU A 123 5.32 -3.37 -12.79
N MET A 124 5.03 -3.58 -11.49
CA MET A 124 4.57 -2.50 -10.60
C MET A 124 5.54 -1.32 -10.55
N GLY A 125 6.84 -1.55 -10.74
CA GLY A 125 7.85 -0.50 -10.81
C GLY A 125 7.62 0.53 -11.93
N ALA A 126 6.78 0.22 -12.92
CA ALA A 126 6.41 1.13 -14.01
C ALA A 126 5.36 2.19 -13.62
N LEU A 127 4.74 2.09 -12.44
CA LEU A 127 3.67 2.99 -11.97
C LEU A 127 4.24 4.34 -11.50
N GLN A 128 4.78 5.14 -12.43
CA GLN A 128 5.56 6.34 -12.11
C GLN A 128 4.74 7.52 -11.57
N ARG A 129 3.41 7.46 -11.60
CA ARG A 129 2.51 8.44 -10.98
C ARG A 129 1.96 7.98 -9.64
N LEU A 130 2.32 6.78 -9.17
CA LEU A 130 1.81 6.26 -7.90
C LEU A 130 2.37 7.07 -6.73
N HIS A 131 1.48 7.69 -5.96
CA HIS A 131 1.79 8.49 -4.78
C HIS A 131 1.51 7.74 -3.48
N SER A 132 0.50 6.86 -3.49
CA SER A 132 0.04 6.16 -2.29
C SER A 132 -0.16 4.68 -2.56
N LEU A 133 0.53 3.83 -1.79
CA LEU A 133 0.45 2.37 -1.87
C LEU A 133 0.18 1.77 -0.50
N HIS A 134 -0.90 1.00 -0.38
CA HIS A 134 -1.30 0.32 0.84
C HIS A 134 -1.23 -1.19 0.64
N LEU A 135 -0.40 -1.86 1.43
CA LEU A 135 -0.14 -3.30 1.40
C LEU A 135 -0.20 -3.92 2.81
N ALA A 136 -0.78 -3.22 3.78
CA ALA A 136 -0.88 -3.71 5.14
C ALA A 136 -1.66 -5.04 5.22
N ASN A 137 -1.30 -5.87 6.18
CA ASN A 137 -1.94 -7.16 6.42
C ASN A 137 -1.96 -8.04 5.16
N ASN A 138 -0.77 -8.46 4.74
CA ASN A 138 -0.51 -9.40 3.69
C ASN A 138 0.54 -10.44 4.16
N SER A 139 1.19 -11.15 3.26
CA SER A 139 2.17 -12.19 3.59
C SER A 139 3.54 -11.94 2.93
N LEU A 140 3.90 -10.67 2.72
CA LEU A 140 5.20 -10.29 2.15
C LEU A 140 6.33 -10.64 3.13
N THR A 141 7.38 -11.31 2.66
CA THR A 141 8.55 -11.68 3.47
C THR A 141 9.74 -10.73 3.30
N GLU A 142 9.70 -9.92 2.26
CA GLU A 142 10.67 -8.86 1.97
C GLU A 142 9.95 -7.65 1.38
N LEU A 143 10.56 -6.49 1.45
CA LEU A 143 10.08 -5.33 0.70
C LEU A 143 10.49 -5.51 -0.76
N PRO A 144 9.54 -5.69 -1.71
CA PRO A 144 9.87 -5.96 -3.09
C PRO A 144 10.66 -4.82 -3.73
N SER A 145 11.86 -5.12 -4.26
CA SER A 145 12.74 -4.12 -4.86
C SER A 145 12.11 -3.32 -6.02
N PRO A 146 11.17 -3.86 -6.83
CA PRO A 146 10.45 -3.06 -7.82
C PRO A 146 9.69 -1.86 -7.25
N LEU A 147 9.23 -1.93 -6.00
CA LEU A 147 8.57 -0.79 -5.33
C LEU A 147 9.51 0.40 -5.16
N CYS A 148 10.81 0.15 -5.04
CA CYS A 148 11.82 1.21 -4.93
C CYS A 148 11.99 2.03 -6.22
N GLN A 149 11.42 1.58 -7.34
CA GLN A 149 11.40 2.32 -8.62
C GLN A 149 10.27 3.35 -8.70
N LEU A 150 9.35 3.36 -7.73
CA LEU A 150 8.18 4.25 -7.67
C LEU A 150 8.56 5.65 -7.20
N ARG A 151 9.24 6.42 -8.05
CA ARG A 151 9.86 7.71 -7.70
C ARG A 151 8.88 8.81 -7.27
N SER A 152 7.59 8.65 -7.52
CA SER A 152 6.56 9.60 -7.07
C SER A 152 5.91 9.19 -5.75
N LEU A 153 6.30 8.05 -5.17
CA LEU A 153 5.68 7.53 -3.96
C LEU A 153 5.96 8.45 -2.77
N THR A 154 4.90 8.88 -2.10
CA THR A 154 4.94 9.70 -0.88
C THR A 154 4.46 8.95 0.34
N PHE A 155 3.60 7.94 0.15
CA PHE A 155 3.03 7.12 1.21
C PHE A 155 3.17 5.63 0.90
N LEU A 156 3.77 4.87 1.81
CA LEU A 156 3.89 3.41 1.75
C LEU A 156 3.53 2.79 3.09
N ASP A 157 2.48 1.97 3.10
CA ASP A 157 2.11 1.15 4.25
C ASP A 157 2.28 -0.33 3.91
N VAL A 158 3.23 -0.97 4.58
CA VAL A 158 3.49 -2.41 4.53
C VAL A 158 3.44 -3.05 5.92
N SER A 159 2.73 -2.42 6.84
CA SER A 159 2.53 -2.95 8.20
C SER A 159 1.84 -4.31 8.18
N ASP A 160 2.02 -5.07 9.26
CA ASP A 160 1.39 -6.38 9.44
C ASP A 160 1.67 -7.34 8.26
N ASN A 161 2.95 -7.52 7.98
CA ASN A 161 3.50 -8.48 7.03
C ASN A 161 4.56 -9.35 7.73
N LYS A 162 5.41 -10.02 6.98
CA LYS A 162 6.50 -10.85 7.49
C LYS A 162 7.86 -10.36 6.97
N ILE A 163 7.97 -9.04 6.71
CA ILE A 163 9.14 -8.45 6.09
C ILE A 163 10.33 -8.54 7.03
N GLY A 164 11.36 -9.28 6.63
CA GLY A 164 12.61 -9.42 7.37
C GLY A 164 13.70 -8.46 6.93
N THR A 165 13.63 -7.98 5.68
CA THR A 165 14.68 -7.15 5.09
C THR A 165 14.11 -6.01 4.24
N ILE A 166 14.83 -4.89 4.24
CA ILE A 166 14.58 -3.74 3.35
C ILE A 166 15.77 -3.62 2.40
N PRO A 167 15.55 -3.57 1.08
CA PRO A 167 16.63 -3.47 0.12
C PRO A 167 17.30 -2.09 0.16
N SER A 168 18.59 -2.01 -0.16
CA SER A 168 19.33 -0.74 -0.24
C SER A 168 18.78 0.22 -1.30
N SER A 169 18.08 -0.31 -2.30
CA SER A 169 17.36 0.49 -3.31
C SER A 169 16.24 1.36 -2.73
N ILE A 170 15.86 1.19 -1.47
CA ILE A 170 14.87 2.04 -0.76
C ILE A 170 15.24 3.53 -0.87
N ARG A 171 16.53 3.87 -0.93
CA ARG A 171 17.03 5.24 -1.13
C ARG A 171 16.50 5.94 -2.37
N GLN A 172 16.00 5.18 -3.37
CA GLN A 172 15.43 5.74 -4.60
C GLN A 172 14.05 6.39 -4.39
N LEU A 173 13.39 6.11 -3.27
CA LEU A 173 12.11 6.71 -2.91
C LEU A 173 12.29 8.11 -2.31
N GLU A 174 12.93 9.01 -3.04
CA GLU A 174 13.34 10.33 -2.55
C GLU A 174 12.18 11.22 -2.10
N LYS A 175 10.95 10.97 -2.61
CA LYS A 175 9.75 11.74 -2.24
C LYS A 175 8.95 11.11 -1.10
N LEU A 176 9.42 9.98 -0.54
CA LEU A 176 8.66 9.29 0.50
C LEU A 176 8.59 10.14 1.77
N GLU A 177 7.36 10.41 2.22
CA GLU A 177 7.06 11.16 3.44
C GLU A 177 6.58 10.27 4.58
N THR A 178 5.91 9.17 4.26
CA THR A 178 5.36 8.21 5.23
C THR A 178 5.74 6.80 4.87
N LEU A 179 6.40 6.11 5.81
CA LEU A 179 6.74 4.69 5.72
C LEU A 179 6.26 3.97 6.98
N LEU A 180 5.28 3.08 6.82
CA LEU A 180 4.71 2.29 7.91
C LEU A 180 5.15 0.84 7.79
N LEU A 181 5.86 0.35 8.81
CA LEU A 181 6.48 -0.98 8.90
C LEU A 181 6.13 -1.70 10.21
N LEU A 182 5.04 -1.28 10.88
CA LEU A 182 4.60 -1.91 12.14
C LEU A 182 4.35 -3.41 11.95
N PHE A 183 4.59 -4.20 13.00
CA PHE A 183 4.27 -5.63 13.02
C PHE A 183 4.87 -6.39 11.83
N ASN A 184 6.18 -6.31 11.67
CA ASN A 184 6.96 -7.09 10.72
C ASN A 184 8.04 -7.92 11.43
N SER A 185 9.01 -8.45 10.70
CA SER A 185 10.09 -9.28 11.25
C SER A 185 11.48 -8.68 10.98
N LEU A 186 11.57 -7.34 10.96
CA LEU A 186 12.83 -6.65 10.65
C LEU A 186 13.86 -6.85 11.75
N ASP A 187 15.01 -7.46 11.44
CA ASP A 187 16.15 -7.58 12.34
C ASP A 187 17.05 -6.34 12.31
N SER A 188 17.08 -5.65 11.20
CA SER A 188 17.89 -4.44 10.96
C SER A 188 17.28 -3.52 9.92
N LEU A 189 17.77 -2.27 9.91
CA LEU A 189 17.49 -1.30 8.86
C LEU A 189 18.78 -0.99 8.10
N PRO A 190 18.77 -0.91 6.75
CA PRO A 190 19.92 -0.48 6.00
C PRO A 190 20.17 1.02 6.20
N GLU A 191 21.45 1.45 6.14
CA GLU A 191 21.83 2.87 6.18
C GLU A 191 21.11 3.70 5.08
N ASP A 192 20.73 3.06 3.97
CA ASP A 192 20.01 3.68 2.86
C ASP A 192 18.65 4.27 3.26
N VAL A 193 18.01 3.78 4.32
CA VAL A 193 16.77 4.39 4.88
C VAL A 193 17.05 5.82 5.35
N CYS A 194 18.24 6.09 5.87
CA CYS A 194 18.64 7.40 6.36
C CYS A 194 18.82 8.44 5.24
N LEU A 195 18.81 8.02 3.97
CA LEU A 195 18.85 8.89 2.79
C LEU A 195 17.46 9.41 2.39
N LEU A 196 16.39 8.91 3.00
CA LEU A 196 15.03 9.36 2.76
C LEU A 196 14.74 10.70 3.45
N ARG A 197 15.34 11.78 2.94
CA ARG A 197 15.37 13.10 3.59
C ARG A 197 13.99 13.78 3.72
N ASN A 198 13.00 13.35 2.95
CA ASN A 198 11.63 13.88 3.03
C ASN A 198 10.76 13.09 4.03
N LEU A 199 11.29 12.05 4.66
CA LEU A 199 10.53 11.21 5.57
C LEU A 199 10.13 11.99 6.82
N ARG A 200 8.82 12.04 7.07
CA ARG A 200 8.18 12.70 8.22
C ARG A 200 7.62 11.70 9.21
N THR A 201 7.14 10.56 8.70
CA THR A 201 6.55 9.50 9.52
C THR A 201 7.25 8.18 9.20
N LEU A 202 7.83 7.56 10.22
CA LEU A 202 8.47 6.25 10.13
C LEU A 202 8.02 5.42 11.33
N TRP A 203 7.18 4.42 11.10
CA TRP A 203 6.71 3.53 12.16
C TRP A 203 7.38 2.17 12.06
N LEU A 204 8.13 1.80 13.10
CA LEU A 204 8.95 0.59 13.18
C LEU A 204 8.54 -0.33 14.34
N GLY A 205 7.49 -0.01 15.06
CA GLY A 205 7.06 -0.76 16.24
C GLY A 205 6.77 -2.23 15.96
N ASN A 206 6.99 -3.07 16.97
CA ASN A 206 6.76 -4.51 16.89
C ASN A 206 7.52 -5.18 15.74
N ASN A 207 8.82 -5.02 15.73
CA ASN A 207 9.81 -5.71 14.91
C ASN A 207 10.88 -6.35 15.81
N HIS A 208 12.00 -6.77 15.26
CA HIS A 208 13.12 -7.39 16.00
C HIS A 208 14.39 -6.53 15.98
N LEU A 209 14.26 -5.22 15.82
CA LEU A 209 15.39 -4.31 15.71
C LEU A 209 16.17 -4.25 17.02
N GLN A 210 17.47 -4.58 16.98
CA GLN A 210 18.39 -4.44 18.10
C GLN A 210 19.18 -3.12 18.02
N SER A 211 19.36 -2.60 16.80
CA SER A 211 20.06 -1.34 16.57
C SER A 211 19.42 -0.53 15.46
N LEU A 212 19.67 0.79 15.51
CA LEU A 212 19.37 1.71 14.42
C LEU A 212 20.63 1.92 13.57
N PRO A 213 20.47 2.30 12.29
CA PRO A 213 21.60 2.75 11.46
C PRO A 213 22.34 3.93 12.11
N THR A 214 23.65 3.98 11.94
CA THR A 214 24.48 5.04 12.55
C THR A 214 24.13 6.45 12.07
N SER A 215 23.60 6.56 10.84
CA SER A 215 23.14 7.82 10.25
C SER A 215 21.66 8.14 10.56
N PHE A 216 21.01 7.40 11.46
CA PHE A 216 19.57 7.58 11.73
C PHE A 216 19.23 9.01 12.18
N GLY A 217 20.10 9.67 12.93
CA GLY A 217 19.96 11.06 13.35
C GLY A 217 19.95 12.09 12.21
N GLU A 218 20.27 11.67 10.98
CA GLU A 218 20.18 12.53 9.79
C GLU A 218 18.74 12.66 9.24
N LEU A 219 17.79 11.90 9.77
CA LEU A 219 16.35 11.98 9.42
C LEU A 219 15.70 13.15 10.18
N VAL A 220 16.17 14.35 9.95
CA VAL A 220 15.79 15.56 10.69
C VAL A 220 14.34 16.02 10.48
N ASN A 221 13.67 15.52 9.44
CA ASN A 221 12.29 15.88 9.14
C ASN A 221 11.28 14.95 9.81
N LEU A 222 11.74 13.90 10.51
CA LEU A 222 10.83 13.06 11.31
C LEU A 222 10.17 13.90 12.41
N ASP A 223 8.87 13.76 12.54
CA ASP A 223 8.10 14.41 13.59
C ASP A 223 8.32 13.70 14.94
N TRP A 224 8.96 14.36 15.90
CA TRP A 224 9.25 13.89 17.25
C TRP A 224 8.31 14.50 18.30
N GLY A 225 7.14 14.99 17.91
CA GLY A 225 6.19 15.64 18.80
C GLY A 225 5.72 14.77 19.96
N TYR A 226 5.54 15.37 21.12
CA TYR A 226 5.29 14.73 22.41
C TYR A 226 4.03 13.84 22.48
N ASN A 227 3.06 14.01 21.60
CA ASN A 227 1.79 13.30 21.66
C ASN A 227 1.59 12.23 20.58
N TYR A 228 2.38 12.27 19.49
CA TYR A 228 2.33 11.30 18.41
C TYR A 228 3.74 11.14 17.87
N CYS A 229 4.51 10.26 18.52
CA CYS A 229 5.83 9.93 18.02
C CYS A 229 5.68 9.34 16.63
N SER A 230 5.95 10.12 15.59
CA SER A 230 5.93 9.66 14.20
C SER A 230 7.00 8.59 13.92
N CYS A 231 7.87 8.37 14.91
CA CYS A 231 8.83 7.29 14.91
C CYS A 231 8.50 6.33 16.06
N ASN A 232 7.61 5.39 15.80
CA ASN A 232 7.22 4.40 16.78
C ASN A 232 8.22 3.24 16.77
N PHE A 233 9.03 3.12 17.85
CA PHE A 233 9.99 2.02 18.05
C PHE A 233 9.50 0.96 19.06
N GLU A 234 8.35 1.15 19.66
CA GLU A 234 7.82 0.28 20.70
C GLU A 234 7.78 -1.19 20.24
N GLY A 235 8.08 -2.12 21.17
CA GLY A 235 8.05 -3.55 20.84
C GLY A 235 9.27 -4.04 20.07
N ASN A 236 10.38 -3.27 20.01
CA ASN A 236 11.67 -3.72 19.49
C ASN A 236 12.67 -3.93 20.66
N PRO A 237 13.57 -4.94 20.56
CA PRO A 237 14.61 -5.16 21.57
C PRO A 237 15.82 -4.23 21.34
N LEU A 238 15.59 -2.91 21.23
CA LEU A 238 16.64 -1.93 20.94
C LEU A 238 17.67 -1.85 22.06
N GLU A 239 18.94 -1.97 21.69
CA GLU A 239 20.12 -1.81 22.55
C GLU A 239 21.00 -0.63 22.13
N SER A 240 21.03 -0.33 20.83
CA SER A 240 21.91 0.71 20.26
C SER A 240 21.20 1.56 19.19
N PRO A 241 20.80 2.81 19.48
CA PRO A 241 20.76 3.44 20.81
C PRO A 241 19.71 2.80 21.72
N PRO A 242 19.85 2.90 23.03
CA PRO A 242 18.81 2.45 23.96
C PRO A 242 17.54 3.32 23.82
N PRO A 243 16.37 2.78 24.21
CA PRO A 243 15.08 3.46 24.02
C PRO A 243 15.02 4.86 24.65
N GLU A 244 15.71 5.09 25.77
CA GLU A 244 15.78 6.38 26.46
C GLU A 244 16.47 7.46 25.62
N VAL A 245 17.43 7.07 24.78
CA VAL A 245 18.11 7.98 23.83
C VAL A 245 17.20 8.22 22.64
N CYS A 246 16.61 7.14 22.09
CA CYS A 246 15.68 7.23 20.96
C CYS A 246 14.49 8.15 21.24
N SER A 247 13.97 8.15 22.47
CA SER A 247 12.83 8.99 22.88
C SER A 247 13.12 10.49 22.89
N ARG A 248 14.39 10.90 22.91
CA ARG A 248 14.80 12.31 23.00
C ARG A 248 14.91 13.01 21.63
N GLY A 249 14.99 12.25 20.56
CA GLY A 249 14.99 12.81 19.19
C GLY A 249 16.27 12.56 18.41
N PRO A 250 16.33 13.09 17.17
CA PRO A 250 17.40 12.80 16.23
C PRO A 250 18.78 13.33 16.67
N GLU A 251 18.83 14.47 17.34
CA GLU A 251 20.11 15.05 17.81
C GLU A 251 20.78 14.13 18.84
N GLU A 252 20.03 13.62 19.80
CA GLU A 252 20.56 12.72 20.82
C GLU A 252 20.96 11.36 20.24
N ILE A 253 20.24 10.87 19.23
CA ILE A 253 20.64 9.68 18.49
C ILE A 253 21.96 9.91 17.76
N LYS A 254 22.11 11.07 17.12
CA LYS A 254 23.33 11.47 16.45
C LYS A 254 24.52 11.55 17.40
N ASP A 255 24.33 12.23 18.53
CA ASP A 255 25.37 12.38 19.56
C ASP A 255 25.78 11.04 20.16
N TYR A 256 24.82 10.13 20.38
CA TYR A 256 25.10 8.78 20.84
C TYR A 256 26.07 8.06 19.89
N PHE A 257 25.80 8.04 18.59
CA PHE A 257 26.67 7.37 17.64
C PHE A 257 28.03 8.08 17.48
N LEU A 258 28.10 9.40 17.56
CA LEU A 258 29.36 10.14 17.54
C LEU A 258 30.23 9.83 18.76
N SER A 259 29.64 9.68 19.94
CA SER A 259 30.37 9.30 21.15
C SER A 259 30.93 7.89 21.07
N PHE A 260 30.13 6.94 20.50
CA PHE A 260 30.52 5.55 20.33
C PHE A 260 31.79 5.41 19.43
N HIS A 261 31.84 6.18 18.35
CA HIS A 261 33.00 6.19 17.45
C HIS A 261 34.28 6.78 18.08
N ARG A 262 34.14 7.69 19.06
CA ARG A 262 35.31 8.23 19.80
C ARG A 262 35.87 7.20 20.75
N THR A 263 35.05 6.39 21.39
CA THR A 263 35.47 5.38 22.37
C THR A 263 36.19 4.19 21.73
N GLN A 264 35.89 3.85 20.47
CA GLN A 264 36.54 2.76 19.74
C GLN A 264 37.90 3.13 19.13
N ARG A 265 38.30 4.39 19.17
CA ARG A 265 39.61 4.87 18.65
C ARG A 265 40.71 5.00 19.73
N HIS A 266 40.40 4.58 20.95
CA HIS A 266 41.32 4.47 22.08
C HIS A 266 41.45 3.01 22.51
#